data_a450ea99d311ea7ef0c091441e8976e1
#
_entry.id   a450ea99d311ea7ef0c091441e8976e1
#
_cell.length_a   1.000
_cell.length_b   1.000
_cell.length_c   1.000
_cell.angle_alpha   90.00
_cell.angle_beta   90.00
_cell.angle_gamma   90.00
#
_symmetry.space_group_name_H-M   'P 1'
#
loop_
_entity.id
_entity.type
_entity.pdbx_description
1 polymer ?
#
loop_
_entity_poly.entity_id
_entity_poly.type
_entity_poly.pdbx_seq_one_letter_code
_entity_poly.pdbx_strand_id
1 'polypeptide(L)'
;MANKVDIRIVKSKDSLMSALVSLLQKKKLEDLSISEVCQEANVNRNTFYSHYTNIRELFEEMKGQYLESLLSSSKVFLESNDSVNRTLLNVLEKMKAKDKLTKVILTEASSTSFLYTLLQILIPQLNPSENISNLLSDHEYSSFVLGGVANILMLWVSTGIKESPKTLSRKLSTLIEELNNNN
;
A
#
# COMPACT_ATOMS: atom_id res chain seq x y z
N MET A 1 21.47 -23.13 -10.56
CA MET A 1 20.29 -23.72 -11.30
C MET A 1 19.03 -23.19 -10.65
N ALA A 2 18.47 -22.08 -11.13
CA ALA A 2 17.19 -21.56 -10.67
C ALA A 2 16.10 -22.52 -11.12
N ASN A 3 15.39 -23.05 -10.19
CA ASN A 3 14.57 -24.23 -10.30
C ASN A 3 13.31 -23.96 -11.15
N LYS A 4 13.05 -24.81 -12.14
CA LYS A 4 11.84 -24.75 -13.02
C LYS A 4 10.53 -24.83 -12.21
N VAL A 5 10.61 -25.27 -10.95
CA VAL A 5 9.51 -25.30 -9.98
C VAL A 5 9.14 -23.88 -9.51
N ASP A 6 10.12 -23.00 -9.26
CA ASP A 6 9.91 -21.63 -8.79
C ASP A 6 9.11 -20.78 -9.78
N ILE A 7 9.39 -20.89 -11.07
CA ILE A 7 8.72 -20.07 -12.11
C ILE A 7 7.23 -20.40 -12.22
N ARG A 8 6.83 -21.67 -12.08
CA ARG A 8 5.42 -22.07 -12.14
C ARG A 8 4.66 -21.63 -10.89
N ILE A 9 5.29 -21.70 -9.73
CA ILE A 9 4.73 -21.25 -8.47
C ILE A 9 4.49 -19.74 -8.54
N VAL A 10 5.49 -18.95 -8.92
CA VAL A 10 5.37 -17.49 -9.07
C VAL A 10 4.26 -17.14 -10.05
N LYS A 11 4.24 -17.75 -11.23
CA LYS A 11 3.20 -17.48 -12.24
C LYS A 11 1.79 -17.80 -11.76
N SER A 12 1.59 -18.90 -11.03
CA SER A 12 0.26 -19.23 -10.50
C SER A 12 -0.18 -18.25 -9.40
N LYS A 13 0.70 -17.82 -8.51
CA LYS A 13 0.42 -16.80 -7.51
C LYS A 13 0.07 -15.45 -8.14
N ASP A 14 0.85 -15.00 -9.12
CA ASP A 14 0.60 -13.74 -9.85
C ASP A 14 -0.75 -13.78 -10.58
N SER A 15 -1.10 -14.91 -11.20
CA SER A 15 -2.40 -15.09 -11.86
C SER A 15 -3.55 -15.02 -10.85
N LEU A 16 -3.42 -15.69 -9.70
CA LEU A 16 -4.41 -15.65 -8.61
C LEU A 16 -4.58 -14.25 -8.05
N MET A 17 -3.50 -13.52 -7.80
CA MET A 17 -3.55 -12.13 -7.31
C MET A 17 -4.21 -11.19 -8.33
N SER A 18 -3.87 -11.32 -9.62
CA SER A 18 -4.46 -10.52 -10.69
C SER A 18 -5.97 -10.78 -10.83
N ALA A 19 -6.38 -12.04 -10.75
CA ALA A 19 -7.78 -12.44 -10.76
C ALA A 19 -8.54 -11.89 -9.55
N LEU A 20 -7.93 -11.96 -8.36
CA LEU A 20 -8.52 -11.40 -7.14
C LEU A 20 -8.76 -9.88 -7.28
N VAL A 21 -7.78 -9.12 -7.80
CA VAL A 21 -7.95 -7.67 -8.05
C VAL A 21 -9.08 -7.41 -9.04
N SER A 22 -9.21 -8.21 -10.11
CA SER A 22 -10.30 -8.08 -11.09
C SER A 22 -11.68 -8.29 -10.46
N LEU A 23 -11.82 -9.32 -9.65
CA LEU A 23 -13.07 -9.68 -8.98
C LEU A 23 -13.46 -8.68 -7.89
N LEU A 24 -12.51 -8.20 -7.10
CA LEU A 24 -12.74 -7.22 -6.03
C LEU A 24 -13.14 -5.82 -6.54
N GLN A 25 -13.01 -5.54 -7.82
CA GLN A 25 -13.62 -4.35 -8.42
C GLN A 25 -15.14 -4.43 -8.55
N LYS A 26 -15.73 -5.63 -8.41
CA LYS A 26 -17.16 -5.91 -8.66
C LYS A 26 -17.87 -6.49 -7.45
N LYS A 27 -17.14 -7.14 -6.54
CA LYS A 27 -17.67 -7.87 -5.39
C LYS A 27 -16.79 -7.60 -4.17
N LYS A 28 -17.33 -7.77 -2.97
CA LYS A 28 -16.55 -7.75 -1.74
C LYS A 28 -15.79 -9.06 -1.54
N LEU A 29 -14.72 -9.02 -0.74
CA LEU A 29 -13.89 -10.20 -0.43
C LEU A 29 -14.71 -11.35 0.18
N GLU A 30 -15.66 -11.04 1.04
CA GLU A 30 -16.54 -12.00 1.73
C GLU A 30 -17.51 -12.72 0.78
N ASP A 31 -17.83 -12.12 -0.36
CA ASP A 31 -18.75 -12.67 -1.37
C ASP A 31 -18.05 -13.52 -2.44
N LEU A 32 -16.72 -13.65 -2.37
CA LEU A 32 -15.95 -14.39 -3.36
C LEU A 32 -15.77 -15.86 -2.97
N SER A 33 -15.92 -16.74 -3.93
CA SER A 33 -15.58 -18.16 -3.80
C SER A 33 -14.20 -18.47 -4.40
N ILE A 34 -13.53 -19.49 -3.84
CA ILE A 34 -12.27 -20.01 -4.41
C ILE A 34 -12.46 -20.47 -5.86
N SER A 35 -13.64 -21.01 -6.20
CA SER A 35 -13.95 -21.41 -7.57
C SER A 35 -13.91 -20.24 -8.56
N GLU A 36 -14.51 -19.10 -8.20
CA GLU A 36 -14.51 -17.90 -9.04
C GLU A 36 -13.09 -17.37 -9.24
N VAL A 37 -12.30 -17.29 -8.15
CA VAL A 37 -10.90 -16.83 -8.24
C VAL A 37 -10.07 -17.76 -9.13
N CYS A 38 -10.21 -19.08 -8.98
CA CYS A 38 -9.51 -20.06 -9.79
C CYS A 38 -9.92 -20.00 -11.27
N GLN A 39 -11.20 -19.82 -11.54
CA GLN A 39 -11.73 -19.69 -12.90
C GLN A 39 -11.21 -18.42 -13.58
N GLU A 40 -11.28 -17.28 -12.92
CA GLU A 40 -10.77 -16.00 -13.43
C GLU A 40 -9.24 -16.06 -13.65
N ALA A 41 -8.51 -16.73 -12.76
CA ALA A 41 -7.06 -16.92 -12.86
C ALA A 41 -6.63 -17.96 -13.88
N ASN A 42 -7.55 -18.78 -14.40
CA ASN A 42 -7.25 -19.99 -15.16
C ASN A 42 -6.28 -20.94 -14.43
N VAL A 43 -6.49 -21.14 -13.13
CA VAL A 43 -5.68 -21.98 -12.25
C VAL A 43 -6.55 -23.08 -11.66
N ASN A 44 -6.00 -24.31 -11.54
CA ASN A 44 -6.72 -25.42 -10.91
C ASN A 44 -6.87 -25.19 -9.41
N ARG A 45 -8.01 -25.61 -8.81
CA ARG A 45 -8.27 -25.54 -7.37
C ARG A 45 -7.20 -26.24 -6.52
N ASN A 46 -6.65 -27.36 -6.99
CA ASN A 46 -5.56 -28.03 -6.29
C ASN A 46 -4.30 -27.15 -6.23
N THR A 47 -4.02 -26.40 -7.30
CA THR A 47 -2.93 -25.42 -7.31
C THR A 47 -3.21 -24.26 -6.36
N PHE A 48 -4.46 -23.80 -6.27
CA PHE A 48 -4.83 -22.81 -5.25
C PHE A 48 -4.51 -23.33 -3.83
N TYR A 49 -5.02 -24.53 -3.50
CA TYR A 49 -4.82 -25.12 -2.17
C TYR A 49 -3.36 -25.51 -1.85
N SER A 50 -2.49 -25.66 -2.86
CA SER A 50 -1.06 -25.81 -2.63
C SER A 50 -0.36 -24.53 -2.18
N HIS A 51 -1.02 -23.37 -2.32
CA HIS A 51 -0.48 -22.05 -1.96
C HIS A 51 -1.23 -21.38 -0.83
N TYR A 52 -2.56 -21.53 -0.76
CA TYR A 52 -3.44 -20.79 0.14
C TYR A 52 -4.54 -21.68 0.70
N THR A 53 -4.87 -21.50 1.97
CA THR A 53 -5.98 -22.21 2.61
C THR A 53 -7.34 -21.57 2.28
N ASN A 54 -7.35 -20.24 2.04
CA ASN A 54 -8.55 -19.46 1.77
C ASN A 54 -8.20 -18.16 0.99
N ILE A 55 -9.23 -17.44 0.54
CA ILE A 55 -9.06 -16.20 -0.24
C ILE A 55 -8.47 -15.08 0.61
N ARG A 56 -8.74 -15.04 1.90
CA ARG A 56 -8.21 -14.03 2.82
C ARG A 56 -6.69 -14.12 2.92
N GLU A 57 -6.13 -15.33 2.95
CA GLU A 57 -4.68 -15.55 2.96
C GLU A 57 -4.03 -15.04 1.67
N LEU A 58 -4.64 -15.30 0.51
CA LEU A 58 -4.21 -14.74 -0.77
C LEU A 58 -4.27 -13.19 -0.74
N PHE A 59 -5.34 -12.62 -0.19
CA PHE A 59 -5.49 -11.17 -0.08
C PHE A 59 -4.45 -10.54 0.85
N GLU A 60 -4.16 -11.16 2.00
CA GLU A 60 -3.14 -10.67 2.94
C GLU A 60 -1.72 -10.74 2.33
N GLU A 61 -1.38 -11.81 1.60
CA GLU A 61 -0.11 -11.87 0.87
C GLU A 61 -0.01 -10.77 -0.18
N MET A 62 -1.09 -10.54 -0.94
CA MET A 62 -1.16 -9.46 -1.94
C MET A 62 -0.97 -8.08 -1.31
N LYS A 63 -1.59 -7.81 -0.15
CA LYS A 63 -1.40 -6.58 0.63
C LYS A 63 0.05 -6.40 1.07
N GLY A 64 0.66 -7.46 1.60
CA GLY A 64 2.06 -7.46 2.04
C GLY A 64 3.02 -7.13 0.90
N GLN A 65 2.88 -7.80 -0.26
CA GLN A 65 3.68 -7.52 -1.45
C GLN A 65 3.48 -6.10 -1.97
N TYR A 66 2.26 -5.59 -1.91
CA TYR A 66 1.99 -4.21 -2.29
C TYR A 66 2.67 -3.21 -1.36
N LEU A 67 2.57 -3.42 -0.04
CA LEU A 67 3.26 -2.60 0.97
C LEU A 67 4.76 -2.58 0.72
N GLU A 68 5.40 -3.74 0.54
CA GLU A 68 6.81 -3.85 0.20
C GLU A 68 7.16 -3.09 -1.09
N SER A 69 6.31 -3.19 -2.11
CA SER A 69 6.53 -2.47 -3.37
C SER A 69 6.47 -0.95 -3.21
N LEU A 70 5.65 -0.43 -2.31
CA LEU A 70 5.59 1.00 -1.98
C LEU A 70 6.85 1.45 -1.22
N LEU A 71 7.32 0.64 -0.27
CA LEU A 71 8.45 0.95 0.60
C LEU A 71 9.82 0.75 -0.06
N SER A 72 9.94 -0.16 -1.04
CA SER A 72 11.24 -0.55 -1.63
C SER A 72 12.04 0.58 -2.25
N SER A 73 11.37 1.65 -2.69
CA SER A 73 12.04 2.82 -3.30
C SER A 73 12.31 3.96 -2.32
N SER A 74 11.71 3.94 -1.12
CA SER A 74 11.94 5.00 -0.13
C SER A 74 13.37 4.94 0.42
N LYS A 75 13.97 3.76 0.50
CA LYS A 75 15.34 3.56 0.99
C LYS A 75 16.42 4.27 0.15
N VAL A 76 16.15 4.59 -1.11
CA VAL A 76 17.14 5.17 -2.05
C VAL A 76 17.25 6.70 -1.90
N PHE A 77 16.25 7.38 -1.28
CA PHE A 77 16.16 8.84 -1.28
C PHE A 77 16.52 9.50 0.05
N LEU A 78 16.97 8.74 1.04
CA LEU A 78 17.22 9.23 2.41
C LEU A 78 18.42 10.20 2.56
N GLU A 79 19.18 10.44 1.49
CA GLU A 79 20.43 11.22 1.55
C GLU A 79 20.31 12.68 1.04
N SER A 80 19.10 13.15 0.66
CA SER A 80 18.91 14.51 0.11
C SER A 80 18.02 15.38 0.97
N ASN A 81 18.31 16.69 1.03
CA ASN A 81 17.52 17.70 1.79
C ASN A 81 16.04 17.83 1.35
N ASP A 82 15.65 17.26 0.22
CA ASP A 82 14.26 17.22 -0.30
C ASP A 82 13.64 15.81 -0.17
N SER A 83 14.03 15.10 0.89
CA SER A 83 13.69 13.68 1.06
C SER A 83 12.18 13.44 1.25
N VAL A 84 11.49 14.30 1.99
CA VAL A 84 10.06 14.15 2.33
C VAL A 84 9.19 14.18 1.08
N ASN A 85 9.23 15.28 0.33
CA ASN A 85 8.41 15.46 -0.87
C ASN A 85 8.72 14.40 -1.93
N ARG A 86 10.00 14.07 -2.14
CA ARG A 86 10.42 13.08 -3.14
C ARG A 86 9.98 11.66 -2.78
N THR A 87 10.08 11.29 -1.51
CA THR A 87 9.62 9.98 -1.02
C THR A 87 8.10 9.86 -1.13
N LEU A 88 7.36 10.88 -0.69
CA LEU A 88 5.91 10.94 -0.83
C LEU A 88 5.49 10.87 -2.31
N LEU A 89 6.15 11.64 -3.18
CA LEU A 89 5.88 11.63 -4.61
C LEU A 89 6.03 10.22 -5.20
N ASN A 90 7.13 9.52 -4.89
CA ASN A 90 7.37 8.16 -5.37
C ASN A 90 6.29 7.17 -4.92
N VAL A 91 5.91 7.21 -3.64
CA VAL A 91 4.82 6.36 -3.11
C VAL A 91 3.50 6.66 -3.82
N LEU A 92 3.13 7.93 -3.97
CA LEU A 92 1.90 8.35 -4.64
C LEU A 92 1.88 7.99 -6.14
N GLU A 93 3.01 8.10 -6.83
CA GLU A 93 3.15 7.67 -8.23
C GLU A 93 2.92 6.16 -8.39
N LYS A 94 3.48 5.36 -7.48
CA LYS A 94 3.24 3.90 -7.46
C LYS A 94 1.80 3.55 -7.14
N MET A 95 1.18 4.24 -6.19
CA MET A 95 -0.23 4.08 -5.87
C MET A 95 -1.10 4.40 -7.09
N LYS A 96 -0.78 5.47 -7.82
CA LYS A 96 -1.48 5.84 -9.06
C LYS A 96 -1.22 4.85 -10.20
N ALA A 97 0.00 4.39 -10.38
CA ALA A 97 0.36 3.40 -11.40
C ALA A 97 -0.37 2.07 -11.24
N LYS A 98 -0.69 1.69 -9.98
CA LYS A 98 -1.46 0.50 -9.61
C LYS A 98 -2.85 0.88 -9.09
N ASP A 99 -3.54 1.81 -9.72
CA ASP A 99 -4.79 2.41 -9.23
C ASP A 99 -5.87 1.40 -8.85
N LYS A 100 -6.06 0.35 -9.64
CA LYS A 100 -7.02 -0.73 -9.37
C LYS A 100 -6.69 -1.48 -8.08
N LEU A 101 -5.42 -1.87 -7.92
CA LEU A 101 -4.96 -2.55 -6.71
C LEU A 101 -5.04 -1.63 -5.50
N THR A 102 -4.63 -0.37 -5.64
CA THR A 102 -4.73 0.65 -4.61
C THR A 102 -6.17 0.83 -4.13
N LYS A 103 -7.12 0.98 -5.07
CA LYS A 103 -8.55 1.09 -4.75
C LYS A 103 -9.06 -0.13 -4.01
N VAL A 104 -8.77 -1.34 -4.52
CA VAL A 104 -9.18 -2.60 -3.89
C VAL A 104 -8.69 -2.68 -2.45
N ILE A 105 -7.40 -2.46 -2.21
CA ILE A 105 -6.82 -2.55 -0.86
C ILE A 105 -7.42 -1.49 0.07
N LEU A 106 -7.66 -0.27 -0.42
CA LEU A 106 -8.18 0.83 0.39
C LEU A 106 -9.71 0.86 0.51
N THR A 107 -10.44 0.01 -0.20
CA THR A 107 -11.91 -0.12 -0.08
C THR A 107 -12.31 -1.26 0.86
N GLU A 108 -11.46 -2.25 1.05
CA GLU A 108 -11.74 -3.37 1.94
C GLU A 108 -11.64 -2.96 3.42
N ALA A 109 -12.32 -3.70 4.30
CA ALA A 109 -12.52 -3.35 5.72
C ALA A 109 -11.22 -3.13 6.54
N SER A 110 -10.07 -3.55 6.04
CA SER A 110 -8.75 -3.35 6.68
C SER A 110 -7.94 -2.17 6.10
N SER A 111 -8.56 -1.31 5.33
CA SER A 111 -7.90 -0.19 4.63
C SER A 111 -7.16 0.78 5.56
N THR A 112 -7.77 1.16 6.66
CA THR A 112 -7.17 2.06 7.66
C THR A 112 -5.90 1.44 8.24
N SER A 113 -5.94 0.16 8.62
CA SER A 113 -4.77 -0.56 9.14
C SER A 113 -3.61 -0.60 8.13
N PHE A 114 -3.89 -0.79 6.84
CA PHE A 114 -2.87 -0.78 5.78
C PHE A 114 -2.17 0.57 5.69
N LEU A 115 -2.94 1.67 5.63
CA LEU A 115 -2.38 3.02 5.56
C LEU A 115 -1.60 3.37 6.82
N TYR A 116 -2.10 3.03 8.01
CA TYR A 116 -1.37 3.21 9.26
C TYR A 116 -0.03 2.49 9.23
N THR A 117 0.00 1.20 8.84
CA THR A 117 1.24 0.44 8.73
C THR A 117 2.21 1.08 7.73
N LEU A 118 1.72 1.49 6.56
CA LEU A 118 2.54 2.19 5.56
C LEU A 118 3.16 3.47 6.14
N LEU A 119 2.34 4.31 6.79
CA LEU A 119 2.79 5.59 7.32
C LEU A 119 3.70 5.45 8.53
N GLN A 120 3.43 4.51 9.45
CA GLN A 120 4.31 4.20 10.58
C GLN A 120 5.70 3.77 10.15
N ILE A 121 5.83 3.08 9.01
CA ILE A 121 7.14 2.68 8.47
C ILE A 121 7.77 3.83 7.70
N LEU A 122 6.97 4.62 6.96
CA LEU A 122 7.45 5.63 6.03
C LEU A 122 7.87 6.93 6.75
N ILE A 123 7.04 7.45 7.65
CA ILE A 123 7.24 8.77 8.26
C ILE A 123 8.56 8.87 9.03
N PRO A 124 8.96 7.88 9.87
CA PRO A 124 10.27 7.94 10.56
C PRO A 124 11.47 7.97 9.60
N GLN A 125 11.29 7.49 8.37
CA GLN A 125 12.33 7.49 7.34
C GLN A 125 12.43 8.82 6.59
N LEU A 126 11.38 9.66 6.63
CA LEU A 126 11.33 10.90 5.86
C LEU A 126 12.22 12.00 6.44
N ASN A 127 12.45 12.00 7.73
CA ASN A 127 13.32 12.97 8.37
C ASN A 127 14.01 12.35 9.59
N PRO A 128 15.32 12.04 9.49
CA PRO A 128 16.10 11.52 10.62
C PRO A 128 16.45 12.57 11.68
N SER A 129 15.97 13.83 11.56
CA SER A 129 16.18 14.84 12.60
C SER A 129 15.48 14.42 13.90
N GLU A 130 16.10 14.71 15.04
CA GLU A 130 15.59 14.38 16.38
C GLU A 130 14.16 14.88 16.63
N ASN A 131 13.74 15.96 15.95
CA ASN A 131 12.42 16.54 16.12
C ASN A 131 11.26 15.64 15.69
N ILE A 132 11.35 14.93 14.55
CA ILE A 132 10.28 13.99 14.14
C ILE A 132 10.27 12.73 15.02
N SER A 133 11.43 12.25 15.44
CA SER A 133 11.50 11.11 16.37
C SER A 133 10.85 11.45 17.70
N ASN A 134 11.01 12.69 18.20
CA ASN A 134 10.37 13.17 19.42
C ASN A 134 8.86 13.37 19.26
N LEU A 135 8.41 13.88 18.11
CA LEU A 135 6.99 14.04 17.80
C LEU A 135 6.25 12.70 17.66
N LEU A 136 6.92 11.69 17.10
CA LEU A 136 6.36 10.34 17.00
C LEU A 136 6.40 9.57 18.32
N SER A 137 7.15 10.03 19.31
CA SER A 137 7.12 9.49 20.68
C SER A 137 5.90 9.93 21.48
N ASP A 138 5.29 11.06 21.12
CA ASP A 138 3.99 11.49 21.63
C ASP A 138 2.86 10.72 20.90
N HIS A 139 2.14 9.91 21.68
CA HIS A 139 1.15 8.97 21.14
C HIS A 139 -0.08 9.69 20.54
N GLU A 140 -0.54 10.75 21.16
CA GLU A 140 -1.68 11.54 20.69
C GLU A 140 -1.33 12.31 19.42
N TYR A 141 -0.19 12.95 19.42
CA TYR A 141 0.29 13.73 18.28
C TYR A 141 0.56 12.85 17.06
N SER A 142 1.27 11.73 17.24
CA SER A 142 1.53 10.78 16.15
C SER A 142 0.24 10.21 15.58
N SER A 143 -0.73 9.89 16.41
CA SER A 143 -2.04 9.41 15.98
C SER A 143 -2.80 10.45 15.17
N PHE A 144 -2.73 11.71 15.55
CA PHE A 144 -3.34 12.83 14.82
C PHE A 144 -2.71 13.00 13.42
N VAL A 145 -1.38 13.04 13.35
CA VAL A 145 -0.66 13.21 12.07
C VAL A 145 -0.90 12.00 11.14
N LEU A 146 -0.71 10.79 11.65
CA LEU A 146 -0.94 9.55 10.87
C LEU A 146 -2.39 9.46 10.40
N GLY A 147 -3.35 9.77 11.28
CA GLY A 147 -4.78 9.75 10.95
C GLY A 147 -5.15 10.79 9.90
N GLY A 148 -4.61 12.01 10.02
CA GLY A 148 -4.81 13.08 9.06
C GLY A 148 -4.29 12.74 7.67
N VAL A 149 -3.05 12.27 7.58
CA VAL A 149 -2.42 11.85 6.32
C VAL A 149 -3.16 10.65 5.72
N ALA A 150 -3.50 9.64 6.53
CA ALA A 150 -4.27 8.48 6.07
C ALA A 150 -5.63 8.89 5.49
N ASN A 151 -6.34 9.81 6.14
CA ASN A 151 -7.64 10.30 5.67
C ASN A 151 -7.51 11.09 4.35
N ILE A 152 -6.46 11.89 4.17
CA ILE A 152 -6.19 12.60 2.91
C ILE A 152 -5.93 11.58 1.78
N LEU A 153 -5.17 10.53 2.03
CA LEU A 153 -4.91 9.47 1.05
C LEU A 153 -6.19 8.69 0.71
N MET A 154 -7.02 8.37 1.70
CA MET A 154 -8.32 7.73 1.47
C MET A 154 -9.23 8.62 0.61
N LEU A 155 -9.31 9.92 0.90
CA LEU A 155 -10.09 10.87 0.11
C LEU A 155 -9.56 10.95 -1.33
N TRP A 156 -8.25 11.02 -1.52
CA TRP A 156 -7.63 11.07 -2.84
C TRP A 156 -7.98 9.83 -3.69
N VAL A 157 -7.92 8.64 -3.10
CA VAL A 157 -8.27 7.39 -3.79
C VAL A 157 -9.78 7.30 -4.05
N SER A 158 -10.63 7.63 -3.06
CA SER A 158 -12.09 7.56 -3.20
C SER A 158 -12.64 8.55 -4.22
N THR A 159 -12.00 9.70 -4.40
CA THR A 159 -12.35 10.70 -5.43
C THR A 159 -11.79 10.37 -6.83
N GLY A 160 -11.15 9.21 -6.98
CA GLY A 160 -10.68 8.69 -8.27
C GLY A 160 -9.28 9.15 -8.67
N ILE A 161 -8.43 9.50 -7.70
CA ILE A 161 -7.02 9.89 -7.95
C ILE A 161 -6.92 11.08 -8.92
N LYS A 162 -7.84 12.02 -8.80
CA LYS A 162 -7.95 13.18 -9.72
C LYS A 162 -6.78 14.14 -9.59
N GLU A 163 -6.36 14.42 -8.35
CA GLU A 163 -5.21 15.28 -8.11
C GLU A 163 -3.91 14.56 -8.50
N SER A 164 -2.95 15.29 -9.06
CA SER A 164 -1.68 14.69 -9.45
C SER A 164 -0.84 14.28 -8.23
N PRO A 165 -0.09 13.16 -8.28
CA PRO A 165 0.85 12.78 -7.22
C PRO A 165 1.80 13.92 -6.83
N LYS A 166 2.28 14.70 -7.82
CA LYS A 166 3.19 15.84 -7.62
C LYS A 166 2.53 16.96 -6.79
N THR A 167 1.25 17.24 -7.03
CA THR A 167 0.53 18.28 -6.29
C THR A 167 0.25 17.80 -4.87
N LEU A 168 -0.22 16.57 -4.73
CA LEU A 168 -0.54 15.99 -3.43
C LEU A 168 0.70 15.81 -2.55
N SER A 169 1.83 15.33 -3.12
CA SER A 169 3.08 15.17 -2.35
C SER A 169 3.56 16.50 -1.77
N ARG A 170 3.48 17.60 -2.56
CA ARG A 170 3.87 18.92 -2.10
C ARG A 170 2.97 19.43 -0.96
N LYS A 171 1.66 19.25 -1.06
CA LYS A 171 0.73 19.61 0.00
C LYS A 171 1.02 18.84 1.30
N LEU A 172 1.23 17.54 1.18
CA LEU A 172 1.53 16.68 2.33
C LEU A 172 2.89 17.01 2.97
N SER A 173 3.93 17.27 2.17
CA SER A 173 5.24 17.65 2.71
C SER A 173 5.17 18.98 3.46
N THR A 174 4.50 19.99 2.89
CA THR A 174 4.29 21.27 3.58
C THR A 174 3.55 21.10 4.90
N LEU A 175 2.46 20.33 4.94
CA LEU A 175 1.72 20.05 6.17
C LEU A 175 2.59 19.36 7.24
N ILE A 176 3.39 18.38 6.84
CA ILE A 176 4.29 17.67 7.76
C ILE A 176 5.38 18.60 8.29
N GLU A 177 5.94 19.47 7.44
CA GLU A 177 6.97 20.44 7.82
C GLU A 177 6.42 21.53 8.76
N GLU A 178 5.24 22.07 8.49
CA GLU A 178 4.57 23.06 9.34
C GLU A 178 4.25 22.52 10.74
N LEU A 179 3.79 21.27 10.81
CA LEU A 179 3.54 20.59 12.09
C LEU A 179 4.82 20.40 12.91
N ASN A 180 5.98 20.20 12.24
CA ASN A 180 7.26 20.07 12.91
C ASN A 180 7.84 21.40 13.42
N ASN A 181 7.56 22.51 12.74
CA ASN A 181 8.13 23.81 13.08
C ASN A 181 7.37 24.54 14.20
N ASN A 182 6.17 24.09 14.55
CA ASN A 182 5.29 24.72 15.54
C ASN A 182 5.36 24.04 16.93
N ASN A 183 6.26 23.08 17.11
CA ASN A 183 6.58 22.43 18.39
C ASN A 183 8.08 22.57 18.72
#